data_f9d944cd2b857cf63c41c78f3fbed8b6
#
_entry.id   f9d944cd2b857cf63c41c78f3fbed8b6
#
_cell.length_a   1.000
_cell.length_b   1.000
_cell.length_c   1.000
_cell.angle_alpha   90.00
_cell.angle_beta   90.00
_cell.angle_gamma   90.00
#
_symmetry.space_group_name_H-M   'P 1'
#
loop_
_entity.id
_entity.type
_entity.pdbx_description
1 polymer ?
#
loop_
_entity_poly.entity_id
_entity_poly.type
_entity_poly.pdbx_seq_one_letter_code
_entity_poly.pdbx_strand_id
1 'polypeptide(L)'
;LKEQHTFILSNGLRVVYSPVAHSAIGHCALLIASGTRDEEKGKEGMAHFIEHCLFKGTKKRSALQVISSIDSVGGELNAYTSKEETCIYASFHKDFTDRAYDLVSDIVFHSVFPSNEVKKEKGVVIDEIHSYEDSPAEMVYDLFEEKLFAGNPLGHNVLGTVKSVTDFTIKDLKEYISKKYIIERMVLSLSADIPLEKIKIKAEKYFGKYKNHHKNPNRKSPTKNKIFTTALEKDTHQNHTVIGGHAPSYHDNLRLPFVLLNNILGGHAMNSRLNLALREKHGYAYTVESAYSPFSDCGNFAIYFGTDKKNNDKCISLVQKELKKLKEVKLSKRQLDLAKIQIKGHLALSDENRANKVIGLAKTYSVFNKVYTYQDACNRIDKITAEEMIEAANKYYDDKNISTLIFNSK
;
A
#
# COMPACT_ATOMS: atom_id res chain seq x y z
N LEU A 1 9.99 -23.52 12.36
CA LEU A 1 9.01 -22.59 11.78
C LEU A 1 8.15 -22.05 12.91
N LYS A 2 8.20 -20.73 13.16
CA LYS A 2 7.45 -20.10 14.23
C LYS A 2 5.97 -20.07 13.84
N GLU A 3 5.12 -20.70 14.64
CA GLU A 3 3.67 -20.73 14.44
C GLU A 3 3.10 -19.31 14.61
N GLN A 4 2.31 -18.85 13.62
CA GLN A 4 1.50 -17.67 13.76
C GLN A 4 0.18 -18.05 14.43
N HIS A 5 -0.26 -17.24 15.38
CA HIS A 5 -1.50 -17.48 16.10
C HIS A 5 -2.52 -16.42 15.71
N THR A 6 -3.76 -16.83 15.47
CA THR A 6 -4.89 -15.91 15.28
C THR A 6 -5.92 -16.12 16.38
N PHE A 7 -6.49 -15.02 16.87
CA PHE A 7 -7.58 -15.03 17.84
C PHE A 7 -8.45 -13.77 17.69
N ILE A 8 -9.58 -13.75 18.36
CA ILE A 8 -10.53 -12.64 18.31
C ILE A 8 -10.74 -12.15 19.74
N LEU A 9 -10.69 -10.84 19.94
CA LEU A 9 -10.96 -10.20 21.23
C LEU A 9 -12.47 -10.19 21.54
N SER A 10 -12.83 -9.90 22.79
CA SER A 10 -14.23 -9.88 23.25
C SER A 10 -15.12 -8.91 22.48
N ASN A 11 -14.54 -7.84 21.90
CA ASN A 11 -15.23 -6.87 21.05
C ASN A 11 -15.28 -7.25 19.56
N GLY A 12 -14.73 -8.41 19.16
CA GLY A 12 -14.71 -8.85 17.76
C GLY A 12 -13.45 -8.43 16.98
N LEU A 13 -12.51 -7.69 17.56
CA LEU A 13 -11.26 -7.32 16.89
C LEU A 13 -10.42 -8.57 16.58
N ARG A 14 -10.06 -8.73 15.31
CA ARG A 14 -9.20 -9.81 14.84
C ARG A 14 -7.74 -9.52 15.19
N VAL A 15 -7.06 -10.51 15.74
CA VAL A 15 -5.65 -10.40 16.13
C VAL A 15 -4.83 -11.48 15.45
N VAL A 16 -3.66 -11.11 14.94
CA VAL A 16 -2.61 -12.04 14.52
C VAL A 16 -1.36 -11.79 15.36
N TYR A 17 -0.78 -12.86 15.89
CA TYR A 17 0.43 -12.82 16.69
C TYR A 17 1.52 -13.72 16.08
N SER A 18 2.68 -13.15 15.84
CA SER A 18 3.89 -13.86 15.37
C SER A 18 4.96 -13.83 16.46
N PRO A 19 5.13 -14.90 17.25
CA PRO A 19 6.14 -14.95 18.29
C PRO A 19 7.56 -14.91 17.69
N VAL A 20 8.46 -14.21 18.37
CA VAL A 20 9.87 -14.11 17.97
C VAL A 20 10.76 -14.37 19.18
N ALA A 21 11.30 -15.58 19.29
CA ALA A 21 12.18 -15.93 20.39
C ALA A 21 13.47 -15.09 20.40
N HIS A 22 13.93 -14.75 21.59
CA HIS A 22 15.18 -14.01 21.84
C HIS A 22 15.26 -12.62 21.21
N SER A 23 14.12 -12.01 20.85
CA SER A 23 14.09 -10.63 20.39
C SER A 23 13.91 -9.67 21.55
N ALA A 24 14.77 -8.64 21.60
CA ALA A 24 14.57 -7.51 22.49
C ALA A 24 13.47 -6.55 21.97
N ILE A 25 13.15 -6.60 20.67
CA ILE A 25 12.22 -5.69 20.01
C ILE A 25 10.87 -6.34 19.81
N GLY A 26 9.81 -5.64 20.21
CA GLY A 26 8.42 -5.92 19.87
C GLY A 26 7.92 -4.97 18.78
N HIS A 27 6.93 -5.44 18.02
CA HIS A 27 6.25 -4.66 16.99
C HIS A 27 4.75 -4.83 17.14
N CYS A 28 4.01 -3.76 16.88
CA CYS A 28 2.56 -3.84 16.71
C CYS A 28 2.11 -2.99 15.54
N ALA A 29 1.05 -3.44 14.86
CA ALA A 29 0.37 -2.68 13.83
C ALA A 29 -1.13 -2.83 13.99
N LEU A 30 -1.87 -1.73 14.00
CA LEU A 30 -3.32 -1.70 13.92
C LEU A 30 -3.70 -1.21 12.52
N LEU A 31 -4.14 -2.15 11.68
CA LEU A 31 -4.61 -1.88 10.33
C LEU A 31 -6.12 -1.69 10.36
N ILE A 32 -6.57 -0.63 9.71
CA ILE A 32 -7.97 -0.29 9.49
C ILE A 32 -8.20 -0.39 7.98
N ALA A 33 -9.08 -1.28 7.52
CA ALA A 33 -9.39 -1.47 6.09
C ALA A 33 -10.26 -0.31 5.56
N SER A 34 -9.83 0.92 5.81
CA SER A 34 -10.41 2.17 5.34
C SER A 34 -9.32 3.12 4.90
N GLY A 35 -9.42 3.64 3.69
CA GLY A 35 -8.51 4.58 3.08
C GLY A 35 -9.26 5.58 2.21
N THR A 36 -8.55 6.22 1.28
CA THR A 36 -9.13 7.30 0.46
C THR A 36 -10.25 6.84 -0.46
N ARG A 37 -10.28 5.56 -0.85
CA ARG A 37 -11.39 4.98 -1.61
C ARG A 37 -12.73 5.01 -0.84
N ASP A 38 -12.70 5.08 0.48
CA ASP A 38 -13.89 5.07 1.34
C ASP A 38 -14.39 6.48 1.68
N GLU A 39 -13.79 7.52 1.14
CA GLU A 39 -14.15 8.92 1.35
C GLU A 39 -15.45 9.30 0.66
N GLU A 40 -16.14 10.29 1.22
CA GLU A 40 -17.31 10.89 0.61
C GLU A 40 -16.87 11.93 -0.45
N LYS A 41 -17.66 12.08 -1.49
CA LYS A 41 -17.40 13.08 -2.54
C LYS A 41 -17.26 14.50 -1.94
N GLY A 42 -16.21 15.19 -2.32
CA GLY A 42 -15.86 16.52 -1.79
C GLY A 42 -15.08 16.47 -0.47
N LYS A 43 -14.70 15.27 -0.03
CA LYS A 43 -13.87 15.02 1.17
C LYS A 43 -12.59 14.25 0.83
N GLU A 44 -12.11 14.41 -0.39
CA GLU A 44 -10.90 13.75 -0.87
C GLU A 44 -9.68 14.16 -0.01
N GLY A 45 -8.88 13.18 0.42
CA GLY A 45 -7.74 13.35 1.34
C GLY A 45 -8.08 13.28 2.83
N MET A 46 -9.35 13.02 3.20
CA MET A 46 -9.80 12.95 4.59
C MET A 46 -9.07 11.85 5.38
N ALA A 47 -8.87 10.68 4.79
CA ALA A 47 -8.21 9.56 5.45
C ALA A 47 -6.75 9.88 5.81
N HIS A 48 -6.03 10.49 4.88
CA HIS A 48 -4.66 10.94 5.07
C HIS A 48 -4.59 12.09 6.09
N PHE A 49 -5.46 13.08 5.98
CA PHE A 49 -5.52 14.18 6.94
C PHE A 49 -5.82 13.72 8.37
N ILE A 50 -6.68 12.71 8.53
CA ILE A 50 -6.95 12.09 9.83
C ILE A 50 -5.69 11.41 10.37
N GLU A 51 -4.93 10.70 9.54
CA GLU A 51 -3.66 10.08 9.93
C GLU A 51 -2.74 11.10 10.59
N HIS A 52 -2.50 12.26 9.95
CA HIS A 52 -1.73 13.36 10.52
C HIS A 52 -2.29 13.83 11.88
N CYS A 53 -3.61 13.96 11.95
CA CYS A 53 -4.29 14.46 13.15
C CYS A 53 -4.34 13.46 14.30
N LEU A 54 -4.15 12.13 14.06
CA LEU A 54 -4.12 11.13 15.13
C LEU A 54 -3.00 11.38 16.13
N PHE A 55 -1.89 11.97 15.71
CA PHE A 55 -0.73 12.27 16.55
C PHE A 55 -0.83 13.61 17.33
N LYS A 56 -1.92 14.35 17.13
CA LYS A 56 -2.05 15.73 17.65
C LYS A 56 -2.79 15.84 18.98
N GLY A 57 -3.09 14.71 19.60
CA GLY A 57 -3.61 14.63 20.97
C GLY A 57 -4.82 13.70 21.10
N THR A 58 -4.92 13.16 22.29
CA THR A 58 -5.97 12.24 22.71
C THR A 58 -6.68 12.79 23.96
N LYS A 59 -7.67 12.05 24.47
CA LYS A 59 -8.28 12.38 25.77
C LYS A 59 -7.30 12.34 26.94
N LYS A 60 -6.19 11.59 26.82
CA LYS A 60 -5.21 11.37 27.88
C LYS A 60 -3.89 12.11 27.65
N ARG A 61 -3.55 12.42 26.39
CA ARG A 61 -2.21 12.88 26.01
C ARG A 61 -2.28 14.13 25.12
N SER A 62 -1.43 15.10 25.39
CA SER A 62 -1.13 16.18 24.44
C SER A 62 -0.34 15.64 23.24
N ALA A 63 -0.21 16.41 22.16
CA ALA A 63 0.58 16.05 20.98
C ALA A 63 2.04 15.68 21.35
N LEU A 64 2.70 16.49 22.20
CA LEU A 64 4.04 16.21 22.66
C LEU A 64 4.13 14.88 23.45
N GLN A 65 3.14 14.60 24.29
CA GLN A 65 3.09 13.35 25.06
C GLN A 65 2.83 12.13 24.16
N VAL A 66 2.07 12.28 23.05
CA VAL A 66 1.89 11.23 22.05
C VAL A 66 3.23 10.89 21.41
N ILE A 67 3.92 11.89 20.85
CA ILE A 67 5.22 11.72 20.16
C ILE A 67 6.26 11.16 21.14
N SER A 68 6.44 11.80 22.30
CA SER A 68 7.47 11.39 23.26
C SER A 68 7.20 10.04 23.94
N SER A 69 5.99 9.51 23.83
CA SER A 69 5.61 8.29 24.58
C SER A 69 6.47 7.08 24.22
N ILE A 70 6.84 6.91 22.99
CA ILE A 70 7.68 5.79 22.52
C ILE A 70 9.10 6.26 22.21
N ASP A 71 9.28 7.45 21.65
CA ASP A 71 10.60 8.01 21.32
C ASP A 71 11.50 8.11 22.54
N SER A 72 10.95 8.52 23.70
CA SER A 72 11.71 8.66 24.95
C SER A 72 12.32 7.36 25.47
N VAL A 73 11.89 6.22 24.95
CA VAL A 73 12.40 4.89 25.30
C VAL A 73 13.04 4.18 24.10
N GLY A 74 13.41 4.95 23.06
CA GLY A 74 14.11 4.45 21.88
C GLY A 74 13.26 3.59 20.94
N GLY A 75 11.94 3.76 20.96
CA GLY A 75 11.02 3.13 20.01
C GLY A 75 10.66 4.08 18.87
N GLU A 76 9.89 3.57 17.93
CA GLU A 76 9.40 4.29 16.76
C GLU A 76 7.88 4.13 16.65
N LEU A 77 7.18 5.22 16.33
CA LEU A 77 5.76 5.23 16.05
C LEU A 77 5.55 5.88 14.68
N ASN A 78 4.79 5.23 13.82
CA ASN A 78 4.52 5.75 12.49
C ASN A 78 3.13 5.31 12.00
N ALA A 79 2.68 5.90 10.88
CA ALA A 79 1.45 5.51 10.20
C ALA A 79 1.59 5.68 8.69
N TYR A 80 0.67 5.10 7.95
CA TYR A 80 0.48 5.39 6.53
C TYR A 80 -0.99 5.23 6.13
N THR A 81 -1.38 5.96 5.10
CA THR A 81 -2.67 5.85 4.44
C THR A 81 -2.50 5.47 2.98
N SER A 82 -3.35 4.57 2.51
CA SER A 82 -3.43 4.18 1.10
C SER A 82 -4.87 4.29 0.59
N LYS A 83 -5.11 3.82 -0.62
CA LYS A 83 -6.46 3.83 -1.21
C LYS A 83 -7.47 3.03 -0.36
N GLU A 84 -7.09 1.91 0.24
CA GLU A 84 -8.02 0.99 0.91
C GLU A 84 -7.73 0.73 2.38
N GLU A 85 -6.63 1.27 2.92
CA GLU A 85 -6.23 1.02 4.30
C GLU A 85 -5.49 2.20 4.93
N THR A 86 -5.63 2.34 6.25
CA THR A 86 -4.81 3.17 7.12
C THR A 86 -4.19 2.25 8.16
N CYS A 87 -2.90 2.38 8.42
CA CYS A 87 -2.18 1.54 9.37
C CYS A 87 -1.36 2.38 10.32
N ILE A 88 -1.51 2.14 11.61
CA ILE A 88 -0.69 2.73 12.68
C ILE A 88 0.19 1.63 13.24
N TYR A 89 1.49 1.84 13.30
CA TYR A 89 2.42 0.82 13.74
C TYR A 89 3.53 1.38 14.60
N ALA A 90 4.08 0.53 15.48
CA ALA A 90 5.17 0.89 16.37
C ALA A 90 6.17 -0.25 16.52
N SER A 91 7.44 0.13 16.70
CA SER A 91 8.55 -0.73 17.09
C SER A 91 9.08 -0.25 18.44
N PHE A 92 9.31 -1.16 19.38
CA PHE A 92 9.65 -0.79 20.76
C PHE A 92 10.45 -1.90 21.45
N HIS A 93 11.23 -1.56 22.46
CA HIS A 93 11.83 -2.58 23.30
C HIS A 93 10.72 -3.34 24.06
N LYS A 94 10.81 -4.68 24.15
CA LYS A 94 9.74 -5.54 24.68
C LYS A 94 9.26 -5.19 26.10
N ASP A 95 10.11 -4.58 26.91
CA ASP A 95 9.74 -4.13 28.26
C ASP A 95 8.73 -2.97 28.25
N PHE A 96 8.61 -2.27 27.12
CA PHE A 96 7.65 -1.18 26.91
C PHE A 96 6.40 -1.59 26.13
N THR A 97 6.12 -2.89 26.03
CA THR A 97 4.94 -3.43 25.31
C THR A 97 3.63 -2.80 25.80
N ASP A 98 3.43 -2.69 27.12
CA ASP A 98 2.22 -2.09 27.66
C ASP A 98 2.08 -0.61 27.26
N ARG A 99 3.19 0.14 27.23
CA ARG A 99 3.22 1.54 26.80
C ARG A 99 2.86 1.68 25.33
N ALA A 100 3.44 0.84 24.47
CA ALA A 100 3.17 0.85 23.03
C ALA A 100 1.70 0.51 22.72
N TYR A 101 1.15 -0.52 23.36
CA TYR A 101 -0.23 -0.92 23.16
C TYR A 101 -1.23 0.12 23.68
N ASP A 102 -0.96 0.73 24.88
CA ASP A 102 -1.77 1.82 25.40
C ASP A 102 -1.74 3.04 24.45
N LEU A 103 -0.56 3.38 23.90
CA LEU A 103 -0.42 4.49 22.97
C LEU A 103 -1.17 4.26 21.66
N VAL A 104 -0.93 3.12 20.99
CA VAL A 104 -1.58 2.81 19.68
C VAL A 104 -3.10 2.77 19.85
N SER A 105 -3.61 2.14 20.92
CA SER A 105 -5.04 2.14 21.20
C SER A 105 -5.59 3.54 21.48
N ASP A 106 -4.86 4.36 22.24
CA ASP A 106 -5.29 5.69 22.63
C ASP A 106 -5.39 6.65 21.41
N ILE A 107 -4.37 6.66 20.54
CA ILE A 107 -4.39 7.51 19.34
C ILE A 107 -5.47 7.10 18.34
N VAL A 108 -5.79 5.80 18.22
CA VAL A 108 -6.82 5.35 17.27
C VAL A 108 -8.24 5.56 17.82
N PHE A 109 -8.44 5.27 19.12
CA PHE A 109 -9.79 5.24 19.69
C PHE A 109 -10.19 6.50 20.47
N HIS A 110 -9.23 7.33 20.85
CA HIS A 110 -9.47 8.46 21.75
C HIS A 110 -8.93 9.80 21.25
N SER A 111 -8.55 9.93 19.98
CA SER A 111 -8.14 11.21 19.39
C SER A 111 -9.23 12.26 19.52
N VAL A 112 -8.85 13.49 19.89
CA VAL A 112 -9.80 14.59 20.18
C VAL A 112 -9.78 15.70 19.13
N PHE A 113 -8.76 15.77 18.28
CA PHE A 113 -8.59 16.77 17.22
C PHE A 113 -8.64 18.21 17.72
N PRO A 114 -7.66 18.67 18.53
CA PRO A 114 -7.63 20.04 19.02
C PRO A 114 -7.65 21.05 17.86
N SER A 115 -8.48 22.09 17.94
CA SER A 115 -8.73 23.00 16.82
C SER A 115 -7.48 23.74 16.34
N ASN A 116 -6.60 24.12 17.26
CA ASN A 116 -5.32 24.75 16.96
C ASN A 116 -4.36 23.79 16.21
N GLU A 117 -4.32 22.52 16.60
CA GLU A 117 -3.49 21.51 15.95
C GLU A 117 -4.06 21.15 14.55
N VAL A 118 -5.37 20.97 14.43
CA VAL A 118 -6.03 20.75 13.13
C VAL A 118 -5.74 21.92 12.17
N LYS A 119 -5.78 23.17 12.66
CA LYS A 119 -5.46 24.34 11.84
C LYS A 119 -4.00 24.33 11.37
N LYS A 120 -3.05 23.95 12.22
CA LYS A 120 -1.63 23.81 11.82
C LYS A 120 -1.44 22.71 10.79
N GLU A 121 -2.05 21.54 11.03
CA GLU A 121 -1.91 20.38 10.11
C GLU A 121 -2.48 20.65 8.72
N LYS A 122 -3.50 21.47 8.57
CA LYS A 122 -3.94 21.91 7.24
C LYS A 122 -2.80 22.56 6.46
N GLY A 123 -2.02 23.44 7.09
CA GLY A 123 -0.84 24.02 6.47
C GLY A 123 0.19 22.97 6.05
N VAL A 124 0.50 22.04 6.97
CA VAL A 124 1.48 20.97 6.71
C VAL A 124 1.05 20.10 5.52
N VAL A 125 -0.20 19.67 5.48
CA VAL A 125 -0.69 18.82 4.37
C VAL A 125 -0.80 19.60 3.06
N ILE A 126 -1.13 20.91 3.10
CA ILE A 126 -1.11 21.76 1.90
C ILE A 126 0.32 21.93 1.36
N ASP A 127 1.30 22.12 2.24
CA ASP A 127 2.73 22.17 1.85
C ASP A 127 3.19 20.83 1.26
N GLU A 128 2.72 19.70 1.79
CA GLU A 128 2.97 18.37 1.23
C GLU A 128 2.35 18.22 -0.17
N ILE A 129 1.11 18.68 -0.38
CA ILE A 129 0.47 18.69 -1.71
C ILE A 129 1.33 19.47 -2.71
N HIS A 130 1.79 20.68 -2.36
CA HIS A 130 2.62 21.48 -3.23
C HIS A 130 3.98 20.81 -3.51
N SER A 131 4.62 20.23 -2.48
CA SER A 131 5.89 19.48 -2.65
C SER A 131 5.72 18.29 -3.60
N TYR A 132 4.56 17.64 -3.54
CA TYR A 132 4.23 16.52 -4.43
C TYR A 132 3.97 16.99 -5.87
N GLU A 133 3.32 18.15 -6.03
CA GLU A 133 3.12 18.80 -7.35
C GLU A 133 4.45 19.19 -8.02
N ASP A 134 5.50 19.43 -7.24
CA ASP A 134 6.86 19.69 -7.71
C ASP A 134 7.65 18.41 -8.09
N SER A 135 7.07 17.21 -7.91
CA SER A 135 7.67 15.93 -8.26
C SER A 135 6.99 15.29 -9.49
N PRO A 136 7.43 15.58 -10.73
CA PRO A 136 6.79 15.04 -11.94
C PRO A 136 6.78 13.51 -12.00
N ALA A 137 7.77 12.86 -11.40
CA ALA A 137 7.86 11.40 -11.34
C ALA A 137 6.74 10.78 -10.51
N GLU A 138 6.29 11.45 -9.44
CA GLU A 138 5.18 11.02 -8.59
C GLU A 138 3.84 11.44 -9.20
N MET A 139 3.74 12.71 -9.62
CA MET A 139 2.52 13.23 -10.25
C MET A 139 2.03 12.42 -11.45
N VAL A 140 2.95 11.89 -12.27
CA VAL A 140 2.55 11.14 -13.47
C VAL A 140 1.81 9.84 -13.12
N TYR A 141 2.17 9.20 -11.98
CA TYR A 141 1.45 8.02 -11.50
C TYR A 141 0.04 8.36 -11.03
N ASP A 142 -0.11 9.40 -10.22
CA ASP A 142 -1.42 9.80 -9.70
C ASP A 142 -2.37 10.25 -10.81
N LEU A 143 -1.89 11.06 -11.75
CA LEU A 143 -2.71 11.46 -12.88
C LEU A 143 -3.04 10.28 -13.80
N PHE A 144 -2.16 9.29 -13.91
CA PHE A 144 -2.46 8.04 -14.61
C PHE A 144 -3.58 7.26 -13.92
N GLU A 145 -3.51 7.09 -12.59
CA GLU A 145 -4.55 6.43 -11.79
C GLU A 145 -5.88 7.19 -11.83
N GLU A 146 -5.85 8.52 -11.75
CA GLU A 146 -7.05 9.37 -11.87
C GLU A 146 -7.78 9.11 -13.19
N LYS A 147 -7.04 9.05 -14.31
CA LYS A 147 -7.61 8.78 -15.63
C LYS A 147 -8.07 7.33 -15.77
N LEU A 148 -7.29 6.38 -15.27
CA LEU A 148 -7.61 4.96 -15.34
C LEU A 148 -8.89 4.62 -14.55
N PHE A 149 -9.06 5.24 -13.39
CA PHE A 149 -10.20 5.05 -12.51
C PHE A 149 -11.18 6.24 -12.52
N ALA A 150 -11.24 7.00 -13.64
CA ALA A 150 -12.09 8.16 -13.73
C ALA A 150 -13.54 7.85 -13.34
N GLY A 151 -14.10 8.67 -12.43
CA GLY A 151 -15.44 8.48 -11.87
C GLY A 151 -15.54 7.47 -10.73
N ASN A 152 -14.43 6.89 -10.28
CA ASN A 152 -14.34 6.03 -9.11
C ASN A 152 -13.38 6.65 -8.07
N PRO A 153 -13.67 6.54 -6.75
CA PRO A 153 -12.78 7.07 -5.70
C PRO A 153 -11.34 6.53 -5.72
N LEU A 154 -11.07 5.38 -6.35
CA LEU A 154 -9.70 4.89 -6.57
C LEU A 154 -8.83 5.86 -7.36
N GLY A 155 -9.41 6.68 -8.23
CA GLY A 155 -8.69 7.70 -8.98
C GLY A 155 -8.32 8.95 -8.17
N HIS A 156 -8.87 9.15 -6.97
CA HIS A 156 -8.54 10.32 -6.17
C HIS A 156 -7.12 10.23 -5.62
N ASN A 157 -6.40 11.37 -5.60
CA ASN A 157 -5.11 11.47 -4.93
C ASN A 157 -5.27 11.18 -3.42
N VAL A 158 -4.31 10.50 -2.81
CA VAL A 158 -4.32 10.18 -1.38
C VAL A 158 -4.24 11.44 -0.52
N LEU A 159 -3.51 12.44 -0.97
CA LEU A 159 -3.38 13.74 -0.28
C LEU A 159 -4.66 14.58 -0.35
N GLY A 160 -5.56 14.30 -1.27
CA GLY A 160 -6.71 15.15 -1.57
C GLY A 160 -6.34 16.37 -2.42
N THR A 161 -6.99 17.47 -2.17
CA THR A 161 -6.75 18.77 -2.85
C THR A 161 -6.60 19.88 -1.82
N VAL A 162 -5.92 20.98 -2.20
CA VAL A 162 -5.82 22.19 -1.35
C VAL A 162 -7.22 22.64 -0.90
N LYS A 163 -8.21 22.59 -1.79
CA LYS A 163 -9.59 22.95 -1.48
C LYS A 163 -10.20 22.03 -0.43
N SER A 164 -10.17 20.71 -0.65
CA SER A 164 -10.79 19.75 0.28
C SER A 164 -10.15 19.82 1.67
N VAL A 165 -8.81 19.88 1.76
CA VAL A 165 -8.08 20.00 3.02
C VAL A 165 -8.42 21.30 3.76
N THR A 166 -8.53 22.42 3.04
CA THR A 166 -8.93 23.72 3.61
C THR A 166 -10.34 23.67 4.21
N ASP A 167 -11.26 22.97 3.54
CA ASP A 167 -12.68 22.91 3.93
C ASP A 167 -12.97 21.91 5.07
N PHE A 168 -12.04 21.01 5.44
CA PHE A 168 -12.26 20.04 6.51
C PHE A 168 -12.59 20.69 7.85
N THR A 169 -13.58 20.13 8.54
CA THR A 169 -13.96 20.53 9.90
C THR A 169 -13.70 19.41 10.90
N ILE A 170 -13.55 19.75 12.17
CA ILE A 170 -13.43 18.74 13.25
C ILE A 170 -14.64 17.79 13.26
N LYS A 171 -15.80 18.28 12.89
CA LYS A 171 -17.01 17.46 12.75
C LYS A 171 -16.82 16.39 11.68
N ASP A 172 -16.27 16.75 10.52
CA ASP A 172 -16.01 15.82 9.43
C ASP A 172 -15.04 14.71 9.86
N LEU A 173 -13.94 15.06 10.54
CA LEU A 173 -12.96 14.09 11.04
C LEU A 173 -13.62 13.09 12.01
N LYS A 174 -14.39 13.57 12.97
CA LYS A 174 -15.10 12.73 13.93
C LYS A 174 -16.14 11.84 13.26
N GLU A 175 -16.85 12.37 12.27
CA GLU A 175 -17.84 11.62 11.50
C GLU A 175 -17.18 10.52 10.67
N TYR A 176 -16.05 10.81 10.00
CA TYR A 176 -15.28 9.81 9.27
C TYR A 176 -14.83 8.66 10.19
N ILE A 177 -14.20 8.97 11.33
CA ILE A 177 -13.77 7.94 12.29
C ILE A 177 -14.96 7.13 12.78
N SER A 178 -16.05 7.78 13.16
CA SER A 178 -17.26 7.07 13.64
C SER A 178 -17.78 6.08 12.61
N LYS A 179 -17.80 6.45 11.33
CA LYS A 179 -18.34 5.63 10.24
C LYS A 179 -17.36 4.59 9.69
N LYS A 180 -16.05 4.85 9.74
CA LYS A 180 -15.04 4.05 9.03
C LYS A 180 -14.13 3.24 9.94
N TYR A 181 -13.84 3.71 11.15
CA TYR A 181 -12.99 3.03 12.13
C TYR A 181 -13.84 2.04 12.95
N ILE A 182 -14.34 1.01 12.29
CA ILE A 182 -15.19 -0.01 12.87
C ILE A 182 -14.40 -1.29 13.12
N ILE A 183 -14.74 -2.01 14.17
CA ILE A 183 -14.01 -3.20 14.63
C ILE A 183 -13.90 -4.27 13.54
N GLU A 184 -14.96 -4.49 12.78
CA GLU A 184 -15.01 -5.49 11.71
C GLU A 184 -14.01 -5.22 10.58
N ARG A 185 -13.56 -3.97 10.46
CA ARG A 185 -12.56 -3.54 9.47
C ARG A 185 -11.15 -3.46 10.03
N MET A 186 -10.95 -3.84 11.29
CA MET A 186 -9.64 -3.74 11.94
C MET A 186 -8.96 -5.10 12.09
N VAL A 187 -7.64 -5.07 12.02
CA VAL A 187 -6.76 -6.18 12.36
C VAL A 187 -5.61 -5.65 13.20
N LEU A 188 -5.43 -6.21 14.39
CA LEU A 188 -4.28 -5.98 15.23
C LEU A 188 -3.23 -7.07 14.95
N SER A 189 -2.04 -6.66 14.53
CA SER A 189 -0.92 -7.56 14.29
C SER A 189 0.19 -7.29 15.30
N LEU A 190 0.70 -8.33 15.92
CA LEU A 190 1.64 -8.26 17.03
C LEU A 190 2.82 -9.20 16.80
N SER A 191 4.03 -8.78 17.19
CA SER A 191 5.22 -9.63 17.23
C SER A 191 6.09 -9.25 18.41
N ALA A 192 6.46 -10.22 19.25
CA ALA A 192 7.33 -10.02 20.40
C ALA A 192 7.85 -11.37 20.93
N ASP A 193 8.86 -11.32 21.81
CA ASP A 193 9.29 -12.46 22.64
C ASP A 193 8.47 -12.52 23.95
N ILE A 194 7.17 -12.78 23.80
CA ILE A 194 6.22 -12.85 24.92
C ILE A 194 5.31 -14.07 24.73
N PRO A 195 5.02 -14.86 25.78
CA PRO A 195 4.11 -16.00 25.66
C PRO A 195 2.72 -15.60 25.17
N LEU A 196 2.10 -16.41 24.32
CA LEU A 196 0.80 -16.17 23.69
C LEU A 196 -0.28 -15.75 24.69
N GLU A 197 -0.38 -16.44 25.84
CA GLU A 197 -1.40 -16.15 26.83
C GLU A 197 -1.24 -14.73 27.45
N LYS A 198 0.01 -14.30 27.65
CA LYS A 198 0.27 -12.92 28.09
C LYS A 198 -0.10 -11.89 27.00
N ILE A 199 0.15 -12.22 25.72
CA ILE A 199 -0.24 -11.37 24.59
C ILE A 199 -1.76 -11.24 24.52
N LYS A 200 -2.53 -12.32 24.68
CA LYS A 200 -3.99 -12.29 24.70
C LYS A 200 -4.51 -11.35 25.80
N ILE A 201 -3.98 -11.48 27.02
CA ILE A 201 -4.35 -10.60 28.16
C ILE A 201 -4.04 -9.14 27.85
N LYS A 202 -2.84 -8.85 27.31
CA LYS A 202 -2.44 -7.48 26.95
C LYS A 202 -3.31 -6.91 25.82
N ALA A 203 -3.53 -7.68 24.77
CA ALA A 203 -4.39 -7.26 23.65
C ALA A 203 -5.82 -6.95 24.12
N GLU A 204 -6.42 -7.82 24.94
CA GLU A 204 -7.74 -7.61 25.50
C GLU A 204 -7.79 -6.35 26.38
N LYS A 205 -6.78 -6.15 27.24
CA LYS A 205 -6.69 -5.00 28.15
C LYS A 205 -6.72 -3.66 27.41
N TYR A 206 -5.97 -3.54 26.30
CA TYR A 206 -5.78 -2.27 25.60
C TYR A 206 -6.73 -2.05 24.44
N PHE A 207 -7.15 -3.11 23.74
CA PHE A 207 -7.94 -3.01 22.51
C PHE A 207 -9.36 -3.59 22.65
N GLY A 208 -9.62 -4.47 23.62
CA GLY A 208 -10.89 -5.16 23.76
C GLY A 208 -12.06 -4.29 24.24
N LYS A 209 -11.79 -3.11 24.79
CA LYS A 209 -12.81 -2.20 25.36
C LYS A 209 -13.51 -1.34 24.31
N TYR A 210 -12.91 -1.15 23.16
CA TYR A 210 -13.47 -0.32 22.09
C TYR A 210 -14.66 -1.02 21.43
N LYS A 211 -15.76 -0.29 21.26
CA LYS A 211 -16.98 -0.79 20.63
C LYS A 211 -17.46 0.23 19.61
N ASN A 212 -17.22 -0.06 18.34
CA ASN A 212 -17.75 0.72 17.23
C ASN A 212 -18.12 -0.24 16.11
N HIS A 213 -19.38 -0.62 16.05
CA HIS A 213 -19.91 -1.58 15.09
C HIS A 213 -20.87 -0.85 14.15
N HIS A 214 -20.51 -0.84 12.88
CA HIS A 214 -21.33 -0.29 11.81
C HIS A 214 -21.34 -1.25 10.62
N LYS A 215 -22.36 -1.12 9.79
CA LYS A 215 -22.44 -1.89 8.54
C LYS A 215 -21.25 -1.53 7.65
N ASN A 216 -20.53 -2.54 7.16
CA ASN A 216 -19.45 -2.36 6.20
C ASN A 216 -19.96 -1.58 4.98
N PRO A 217 -19.34 -0.45 4.61
CA PRO A 217 -19.69 0.25 3.38
C PRO A 217 -19.37 -0.63 2.17
N ASN A 218 -20.31 -0.66 1.23
CA ASN A 218 -20.10 -1.37 -0.05
C ASN A 218 -19.24 -0.51 -0.96
N ARG A 219 -18.03 -0.96 -1.28
CA ARG A 219 -17.18 -0.36 -2.32
C ARG A 219 -17.78 -0.68 -3.69
N LYS A 220 -17.89 0.33 -4.54
CA LYS A 220 -18.29 0.12 -5.93
C LYS A 220 -17.06 -0.21 -6.76
N SER A 221 -17.12 -1.31 -7.52
CA SER A 221 -16.06 -1.65 -8.45
C SER A 221 -15.96 -0.58 -9.55
N PRO A 222 -14.72 -0.21 -9.95
CA PRO A 222 -14.56 0.72 -11.06
C PRO A 222 -15.10 0.10 -12.35
N THR A 223 -15.74 0.93 -13.17
CA THR A 223 -16.06 0.55 -14.55
C THR A 223 -14.77 0.62 -15.37
N LYS A 224 -14.62 -0.30 -16.33
CA LYS A 224 -13.51 -0.21 -17.29
C LYS A 224 -13.70 1.04 -18.15
N ASN A 225 -12.84 2.00 -17.97
CA ASN A 225 -12.80 3.20 -18.81
C ASN A 225 -12.18 2.89 -20.18
N LYS A 226 -12.42 3.77 -21.15
CA LYS A 226 -11.72 3.69 -22.44
C LYS A 226 -10.22 3.90 -22.23
N ILE A 227 -9.43 3.14 -22.97
CA ILE A 227 -7.98 3.37 -23.02
C ILE A 227 -7.69 4.80 -23.50
N PHE A 228 -6.59 5.36 -23.03
CA PHE A 228 -6.17 6.72 -23.40
C PHE A 228 -4.68 6.77 -23.74
N THR A 229 -4.34 7.70 -24.62
CA THR A 229 -2.97 8.20 -24.78
C THR A 229 -3.03 9.71 -24.61
N THR A 230 -2.38 10.20 -23.57
CA THR A 230 -2.37 11.63 -23.22
C THR A 230 -0.95 12.11 -23.08
N ALA A 231 -0.62 13.22 -23.72
CA ALA A 231 0.65 13.92 -23.55
C ALA A 231 0.38 15.31 -22.99
N LEU A 232 1.15 15.73 -21.99
CA LEU A 232 1.06 17.03 -21.33
C LEU A 232 2.44 17.66 -21.27
N GLU A 233 2.56 18.93 -21.63
CA GLU A 233 3.80 19.66 -21.46
C GLU A 233 3.98 20.05 -19.99
N LYS A 234 5.15 19.74 -19.44
CA LYS A 234 5.52 20.03 -18.05
C LYS A 234 6.91 20.69 -18.00
N ASP A 235 7.14 21.52 -17.00
CA ASP A 235 8.45 22.12 -16.75
C ASP A 235 9.35 21.12 -16.03
N THR A 236 9.98 20.25 -16.81
CA THR A 236 10.81 19.13 -16.32
C THR A 236 12.05 18.97 -17.19
N HIS A 237 13.12 18.41 -16.63
CA HIS A 237 14.37 18.15 -17.37
C HIS A 237 14.29 16.94 -18.30
N GLN A 238 13.35 16.03 -18.07
CA GLN A 238 13.19 14.79 -18.85
C GLN A 238 11.70 14.47 -19.01
N ASN A 239 11.40 13.65 -20.00
CA ASN A 239 10.07 13.09 -20.14
C ASN A 239 9.82 12.04 -19.05
N HIS A 240 8.61 12.05 -18.48
CA HIS A 240 8.11 11.01 -17.58
C HIS A 240 6.95 10.31 -18.24
N THR A 241 7.08 9.01 -18.43
CA THR A 241 6.06 8.21 -19.13
C THR A 241 5.57 7.07 -18.25
N VAL A 242 4.25 6.93 -18.17
CA VAL A 242 3.57 5.77 -17.58
C VAL A 242 2.78 5.04 -18.65
N ILE A 243 3.01 3.73 -18.73
CA ILE A 243 2.27 2.78 -19.59
C ILE A 243 1.65 1.73 -18.69
N GLY A 244 0.33 1.55 -18.73
CA GLY A 244 -0.30 0.62 -17.80
C GLY A 244 -1.78 0.40 -18.10
N GLY A 245 -2.47 -0.24 -17.17
CA GLY A 245 -3.88 -0.56 -17.30
C GLY A 245 -4.44 -1.29 -16.10
N HIS A 246 -5.64 -1.83 -16.24
CA HIS A 246 -6.25 -2.66 -15.21
C HIS A 246 -5.46 -3.95 -15.00
N ALA A 247 -5.45 -4.45 -13.78
CA ALA A 247 -4.73 -5.64 -13.33
C ALA A 247 -5.61 -6.52 -12.42
N PRO A 248 -5.15 -7.72 -12.02
CA PRO A 248 -5.92 -8.59 -11.13
C PRO A 248 -6.22 -7.94 -9.79
N SER A 249 -7.39 -8.23 -9.20
CA SER A 249 -7.69 -7.93 -7.81
C SER A 249 -6.95 -8.88 -6.85
N TYR A 250 -7.06 -8.64 -5.52
CA TYR A 250 -6.56 -9.57 -4.51
C TYR A 250 -7.12 -11.00 -4.65
N HIS A 251 -8.34 -11.13 -5.13
CA HIS A 251 -9.07 -12.40 -5.19
C HIS A 251 -9.07 -13.06 -6.59
N ASP A 252 -8.45 -12.44 -7.59
CA ASP A 252 -8.33 -13.02 -8.93
C ASP A 252 -7.35 -14.21 -8.92
N ASN A 253 -7.71 -15.29 -9.58
CA ASN A 253 -6.88 -16.49 -9.68
C ASN A 253 -5.54 -16.24 -10.39
N LEU A 254 -5.51 -15.29 -11.32
CA LEU A 254 -4.29 -14.91 -12.06
C LEU A 254 -3.42 -13.89 -11.28
N ARG A 255 -3.77 -13.54 -10.03
CA ARG A 255 -2.99 -12.58 -9.25
C ARG A 255 -1.54 -13.01 -9.06
N LEU A 256 -1.29 -14.23 -8.63
CA LEU A 256 0.08 -14.71 -8.40
C LEU A 256 0.89 -14.87 -9.69
N PRO A 257 0.34 -15.46 -10.79
CA PRO A 257 0.95 -15.39 -12.09
C PRO A 257 1.29 -13.95 -12.52
N PHE A 258 0.39 -13.00 -12.31
CA PHE A 258 0.63 -11.61 -12.66
C PHE A 258 1.72 -10.94 -11.80
N VAL A 259 1.78 -11.21 -10.48
CA VAL A 259 2.89 -10.77 -9.61
C VAL A 259 4.23 -11.24 -10.19
N LEU A 260 4.31 -12.50 -10.61
CA LEU A 260 5.54 -13.05 -11.16
C LEU A 260 5.88 -12.43 -12.52
N LEU A 261 4.88 -12.20 -13.40
CA LEU A 261 5.04 -11.47 -14.65
C LEU A 261 5.57 -10.06 -14.44
N ASN A 262 4.97 -9.32 -13.52
CA ASN A 262 5.37 -7.95 -13.21
C ASN A 262 6.81 -7.90 -12.69
N ASN A 263 7.21 -8.85 -11.84
CA ASN A 263 8.59 -8.96 -11.36
C ASN A 263 9.58 -9.25 -12.48
N ILE A 264 9.25 -10.14 -13.42
CA ILE A 264 10.09 -10.43 -14.60
C ILE A 264 10.19 -9.21 -15.51
N LEU A 265 9.09 -8.49 -15.70
CA LEU A 265 9.00 -7.34 -16.61
C LEU A 265 9.84 -6.18 -16.13
N GLY A 266 9.57 -5.67 -14.94
CA GLY A 266 10.19 -4.44 -14.42
C GLY A 266 10.26 -4.38 -12.90
N GLY A 267 10.39 -5.55 -12.21
CA GLY A 267 10.63 -5.59 -10.76
C GLY A 267 11.97 -4.95 -10.39
N HIS A 268 12.20 -4.78 -9.09
CA HIS A 268 13.37 -4.07 -8.54
C HIS A 268 14.75 -4.67 -8.92
N ALA A 269 14.77 -5.88 -9.47
CA ALA A 269 16.01 -6.54 -9.85
C ALA A 269 16.61 -5.94 -11.12
N MET A 270 17.93 -5.71 -11.12
CA MET A 270 18.67 -5.16 -12.26
C MET A 270 18.58 -6.00 -13.53
N ASN A 271 18.27 -7.30 -13.40
CA ASN A 271 18.08 -8.23 -14.50
C ASN A 271 16.62 -8.30 -15.00
N SER A 272 15.74 -7.43 -14.55
CA SER A 272 14.39 -7.34 -15.11
C SER A 272 14.43 -6.94 -16.59
N ARG A 273 13.45 -7.41 -17.39
CA ARG A 273 13.47 -7.25 -18.87
C ARG A 273 13.54 -5.79 -19.29
N LEU A 274 12.79 -4.92 -18.64
CA LEU A 274 12.77 -3.50 -18.96
C LEU A 274 14.10 -2.83 -18.57
N ASN A 275 14.65 -3.16 -17.40
CA ASN A 275 15.94 -2.62 -16.99
C ASN A 275 17.05 -3.02 -17.98
N LEU A 276 17.08 -4.29 -18.38
CA LEU A 276 18.03 -4.76 -19.40
C LEU A 276 17.81 -4.07 -20.76
N ALA A 277 16.55 -3.89 -21.18
CA ALA A 277 16.24 -3.32 -22.49
C ALA A 277 16.46 -1.81 -22.55
N LEU A 278 15.99 -1.03 -21.57
CA LEU A 278 16.01 0.43 -21.61
C LEU A 278 17.31 1.01 -21.06
N ARG A 279 17.79 0.45 -19.95
CA ARG A 279 18.97 0.97 -19.23
C ARG A 279 20.24 0.31 -19.70
N GLU A 280 20.42 -0.99 -19.48
CA GLU A 280 21.70 -1.66 -19.67
C GLU A 280 22.12 -1.71 -21.15
N LYS A 281 21.19 -2.05 -22.04
CA LYS A 281 21.50 -2.22 -23.47
C LYS A 281 21.58 -0.91 -24.24
N HIS A 282 20.71 0.03 -23.93
CA HIS A 282 20.54 1.24 -24.75
C HIS A 282 20.89 2.55 -24.01
N GLY A 283 20.94 2.55 -22.67
CA GLY A 283 21.20 3.75 -21.88
C GLY A 283 20.16 4.86 -22.07
N TYR A 284 18.91 4.49 -22.41
CA TYR A 284 17.86 5.47 -22.70
C TYR A 284 17.15 5.97 -21.45
N ALA A 285 17.04 5.14 -20.42
CA ALA A 285 16.38 5.49 -19.16
C ALA A 285 17.26 5.09 -17.97
N TYR A 286 17.40 5.98 -16.99
CA TYR A 286 18.09 5.66 -15.74
C TYR A 286 17.18 4.92 -14.78
N THR A 287 15.93 5.38 -14.65
CA THR A 287 14.89 4.76 -13.84
C THR A 287 13.87 4.11 -14.74
N VAL A 288 13.62 2.83 -14.53
CA VAL A 288 12.54 2.07 -15.17
C VAL A 288 12.03 1.02 -14.19
N GLU A 289 10.72 0.99 -13.99
CA GLU A 289 10.09 0.04 -13.08
C GLU A 289 8.70 -0.37 -13.57
N SER A 290 8.20 -1.47 -13.06
CA SER A 290 6.82 -1.91 -13.23
C SER A 290 6.20 -2.20 -11.87
N ALA A 291 5.23 -1.40 -11.50
CA ALA A 291 4.46 -1.53 -10.27
C ALA A 291 3.14 -2.26 -10.52
N TYR A 292 2.67 -3.00 -9.53
CA TYR A 292 1.38 -3.65 -9.52
C TYR A 292 0.67 -3.42 -8.19
N SER A 293 -0.50 -2.82 -8.25
CA SER A 293 -1.33 -2.48 -7.09
C SER A 293 -2.66 -3.24 -7.13
N PRO A 294 -2.79 -4.36 -6.40
CA PRO A 294 -4.07 -5.03 -6.23
C PRO A 294 -4.96 -4.30 -5.22
N PHE A 295 -6.25 -4.24 -5.51
CA PHE A 295 -7.31 -3.76 -4.62
C PHE A 295 -8.31 -4.89 -4.33
N SER A 296 -9.30 -4.60 -3.47
CA SER A 296 -10.27 -5.60 -3.04
C SER A 296 -11.09 -6.22 -4.18
N ASP A 297 -11.36 -5.49 -5.26
CA ASP A 297 -12.22 -5.90 -6.40
C ASP A 297 -11.62 -5.64 -7.78
N CYS A 298 -10.47 -4.97 -7.87
CA CYS A 298 -9.75 -4.68 -9.10
C CYS A 298 -8.25 -4.56 -8.82
N GLY A 299 -7.48 -4.08 -9.78
CA GLY A 299 -6.09 -3.69 -9.62
C GLY A 299 -5.65 -2.84 -10.79
N ASN A 300 -4.46 -2.25 -10.69
CA ASN A 300 -3.77 -1.60 -11.78
C ASN A 300 -2.30 -2.03 -11.85
N PHE A 301 -1.72 -1.90 -13.01
CA PHE A 301 -0.27 -1.93 -13.17
C PHE A 301 0.19 -0.69 -13.90
N ALA A 302 1.39 -0.27 -13.62
CA ALA A 302 2.01 0.91 -14.21
C ALA A 302 3.49 0.63 -14.47
N ILE A 303 3.91 0.81 -15.71
CA ILE A 303 5.31 0.79 -16.13
C ILE A 303 5.73 2.25 -16.26
N TYR A 304 6.70 2.65 -15.45
CA TYR A 304 7.25 4.00 -15.48
C TYR A 304 8.66 3.99 -16.03
N PHE A 305 9.01 5.04 -16.77
CA PHE A 305 10.38 5.39 -17.07
C PHE A 305 10.55 6.90 -17.25
N GLY A 306 11.74 7.39 -16.81
CA GLY A 306 12.22 8.74 -17.06
C GLY A 306 13.30 8.71 -18.14
N THR A 307 13.19 9.57 -19.17
CA THR A 307 14.10 9.57 -20.31
C THR A 307 14.20 10.94 -20.98
N ASP A 308 15.26 11.18 -21.76
CA ASP A 308 15.36 12.34 -22.64
C ASP A 308 14.22 12.35 -23.69
N LYS A 309 13.72 13.53 -24.04
CA LYS A 309 12.65 13.72 -25.05
C LYS A 309 12.91 12.94 -26.34
N LYS A 310 14.14 12.97 -26.88
CA LYS A 310 14.56 12.27 -28.12
C LYS A 310 14.49 10.74 -28.06
N ASN A 311 14.45 10.15 -26.87
CA ASN A 311 14.45 8.71 -26.66
C ASN A 311 13.09 8.16 -26.25
N ASN A 312 12.10 9.03 -25.94
CA ASN A 312 10.80 8.62 -25.39
C ASN A 312 10.09 7.58 -26.24
N ASP A 313 9.95 7.83 -27.54
CA ASP A 313 9.26 6.90 -28.48
C ASP A 313 9.98 5.57 -28.63
N LYS A 314 11.34 5.59 -28.55
CA LYS A 314 12.14 4.37 -28.54
C LYS A 314 11.88 3.55 -27.28
N CYS A 315 11.80 4.21 -26.12
CA CYS A 315 11.47 3.55 -24.84
C CYS A 315 10.06 2.93 -24.90
N ILE A 316 9.05 3.69 -25.36
CA ILE A 316 7.68 3.17 -25.55
C ILE A 316 7.70 1.93 -26.44
N SER A 317 8.40 1.97 -27.58
CA SER A 317 8.50 0.84 -28.51
C SER A 317 9.17 -0.38 -27.89
N LEU A 318 10.20 -0.17 -27.04
CA LEU A 318 10.87 -1.25 -26.31
C LEU A 318 9.96 -1.87 -25.26
N VAL A 319 9.19 -1.07 -24.50
CA VAL A 319 8.19 -1.56 -23.55
C VAL A 319 7.15 -2.41 -24.26
N GLN A 320 6.56 -1.90 -25.34
CA GLN A 320 5.57 -2.64 -26.13
C GLN A 320 6.13 -3.96 -26.67
N LYS A 321 7.40 -3.97 -27.12
CA LYS A 321 8.09 -5.19 -27.56
C LYS A 321 8.23 -6.24 -26.46
N GLU A 322 8.58 -5.82 -25.23
CA GLU A 322 8.69 -6.76 -24.11
C GLU A 322 7.32 -7.28 -23.64
N LEU A 323 6.26 -6.43 -23.63
CA LEU A 323 4.88 -6.85 -23.37
C LEU A 323 4.42 -7.88 -24.43
N LYS A 324 4.66 -7.61 -25.72
CA LYS A 324 4.35 -8.52 -26.81
C LYS A 324 5.03 -9.87 -26.64
N LYS A 325 6.32 -9.89 -26.30
CA LYS A 325 7.05 -11.15 -26.06
C LYS A 325 6.43 -11.96 -24.91
N LEU A 326 5.98 -11.31 -23.83
CA LEU A 326 5.33 -11.99 -22.71
C LEU A 326 3.97 -12.58 -23.09
N LYS A 327 3.26 -11.96 -24.03
CA LYS A 327 1.98 -12.47 -24.58
C LYS A 327 2.16 -13.64 -25.56
N GLU A 328 3.22 -13.61 -26.38
CA GLU A 328 3.38 -14.53 -27.51
C GLU A 328 4.31 -15.71 -27.22
N VAL A 329 5.29 -15.50 -26.32
CA VAL A 329 6.34 -16.50 -26.07
C VAL A 329 6.23 -17.04 -24.67
N LYS A 330 5.81 -18.30 -24.56
CA LYS A 330 5.75 -19.04 -23.31
C LYS A 330 7.14 -19.11 -22.66
N LEU A 331 7.22 -18.87 -21.35
CA LEU A 331 8.47 -19.03 -20.60
C LEU A 331 8.93 -20.49 -20.65
N SER A 332 10.21 -20.70 -20.94
CA SER A 332 10.83 -22.02 -20.76
C SER A 332 10.80 -22.42 -19.28
N LYS A 333 10.86 -23.75 -19.02
CA LYS A 333 10.93 -24.27 -17.66
C LYS A 333 12.03 -23.56 -16.84
N ARG A 334 13.23 -23.43 -17.40
CA ARG A 334 14.36 -22.74 -16.76
C ARG A 334 14.05 -21.30 -16.41
N GLN A 335 13.42 -20.55 -17.31
CA GLN A 335 13.06 -19.14 -17.06
C GLN A 335 12.02 -19.02 -15.95
N LEU A 336 11.00 -19.86 -15.94
CA LEU A 336 9.98 -19.90 -14.91
C LEU A 336 10.56 -20.28 -13.55
N ASP A 337 11.41 -21.31 -13.49
CA ASP A 337 12.04 -21.76 -12.26
C ASP A 337 12.93 -20.65 -11.66
N LEU A 338 13.74 -19.96 -12.49
CA LEU A 338 14.55 -18.83 -12.04
C LEU A 338 13.70 -17.67 -11.50
N ALA A 339 12.60 -17.35 -12.16
CA ALA A 339 11.69 -16.30 -11.69
C ALA A 339 11.05 -16.65 -10.35
N LYS A 340 10.65 -17.92 -10.15
CA LYS A 340 10.14 -18.43 -8.87
C LYS A 340 11.18 -18.35 -7.77
N ILE A 341 12.42 -18.75 -8.04
CA ILE A 341 13.53 -18.67 -7.08
C ILE A 341 13.74 -17.19 -6.68
N GLN A 342 13.78 -16.28 -7.64
CA GLN A 342 13.99 -14.86 -7.38
C GLN A 342 12.90 -14.27 -6.49
N ILE A 343 11.63 -14.48 -6.82
CA ILE A 343 10.51 -13.91 -6.01
C ILE A 343 10.47 -14.52 -4.60
N LYS A 344 10.79 -15.80 -4.44
CA LYS A 344 10.91 -16.44 -3.11
C LYS A 344 12.06 -15.85 -2.30
N GLY A 345 13.19 -15.54 -2.95
CA GLY A 345 14.29 -14.81 -2.34
C GLY A 345 13.89 -13.41 -1.84
N HIS A 346 13.18 -12.64 -2.68
CA HIS A 346 12.66 -11.33 -2.27
C HIS A 346 11.68 -11.44 -1.08
N LEU A 347 10.81 -12.44 -1.08
CA LEU A 347 9.91 -12.69 0.05
C LEU A 347 10.67 -13.04 1.34
N ALA A 348 11.74 -13.84 1.24
CA ALA A 348 12.57 -14.18 2.40
C ALA A 348 13.26 -12.94 2.99
N LEU A 349 13.84 -12.09 2.13
CA LEU A 349 14.46 -10.82 2.55
C LEU A 349 13.42 -9.88 3.20
N SER A 350 12.23 -9.80 2.63
CA SER A 350 11.13 -9.00 3.20
C SER A 350 10.66 -9.53 4.55
N ASP A 351 10.64 -10.86 4.75
CA ASP A 351 10.20 -11.52 6.00
C ASP A 351 11.18 -11.28 7.17
N GLU A 352 12.45 -10.98 6.87
CA GLU A 352 13.45 -10.61 7.90
C GLU A 352 13.20 -9.22 8.48
N ASN A 353 12.57 -8.30 7.74
CA ASN A 353 12.14 -7.01 8.28
C ASN A 353 10.85 -7.20 9.09
N ARG A 354 10.99 -7.28 10.39
CA ARG A 354 9.90 -7.62 11.31
C ARG A 354 8.79 -6.58 11.38
N ALA A 355 9.10 -5.30 11.22
CA ALA A 355 8.09 -4.25 11.16
C ALA A 355 7.21 -4.44 9.92
N ASN A 356 7.81 -4.62 8.74
CA ASN A 356 7.10 -4.90 7.50
C ASN A 356 6.30 -6.21 7.58
N LYS A 357 6.85 -7.24 8.23
CA LYS A 357 6.16 -8.51 8.46
C LYS A 357 4.87 -8.33 9.26
N VAL A 358 4.90 -7.55 10.33
CA VAL A 358 3.72 -7.30 11.17
C VAL A 358 2.64 -6.57 10.37
N ILE A 359 3.00 -5.57 9.58
CA ILE A 359 2.09 -4.88 8.66
C ILE A 359 1.53 -5.84 7.60
N GLY A 360 2.39 -6.63 6.97
CA GLY A 360 2.00 -7.61 5.95
C GLY A 360 1.05 -8.70 6.47
N LEU A 361 1.24 -9.15 7.72
CA LEU A 361 0.33 -10.08 8.38
C LEU A 361 -1.04 -9.45 8.63
N ALA A 362 -1.09 -8.20 9.11
CA ALA A 362 -2.34 -7.46 9.29
C ALA A 362 -3.10 -7.33 7.97
N LYS A 363 -2.40 -6.92 6.90
CA LYS A 363 -2.97 -6.79 5.55
C LYS A 363 -3.48 -8.11 5.01
N THR A 364 -2.68 -9.16 5.09
CA THR A 364 -3.05 -10.50 4.62
C THR A 364 -4.29 -11.02 5.36
N TYR A 365 -4.32 -10.86 6.69
CA TYR A 365 -5.47 -11.29 7.50
C TYR A 365 -6.71 -10.43 7.24
N SER A 366 -6.53 -9.13 6.98
CA SER A 366 -7.63 -8.23 6.60
C SER A 366 -8.28 -8.66 5.28
N VAL A 367 -7.46 -8.94 4.26
CA VAL A 367 -7.91 -9.22 2.88
C VAL A 367 -8.45 -10.64 2.73
N PHE A 368 -7.75 -11.65 3.29
CA PHE A 368 -8.05 -13.07 3.02
C PHE A 368 -8.73 -13.78 4.19
N ASN A 369 -8.87 -13.13 5.34
CA ASN A 369 -9.29 -13.75 6.61
C ASN A 369 -8.47 -15.02 6.96
N LYS A 370 -7.25 -15.07 6.46
CA LYS A 370 -6.26 -16.14 6.65
C LYS A 370 -4.88 -15.53 6.73
N VAL A 371 -4.00 -16.19 7.46
CA VAL A 371 -2.58 -15.85 7.54
C VAL A 371 -1.81 -16.91 6.78
N TYR A 372 -0.87 -16.48 5.96
CA TYR A 372 0.01 -17.37 5.20
C TYR A 372 1.43 -17.30 5.77
N THR A 373 2.01 -18.45 6.01
CA THR A 373 3.44 -18.54 6.34
C THR A 373 4.29 -18.29 5.09
N TYR A 374 5.58 -18.01 5.27
CA TYR A 374 6.54 -17.97 4.15
C TYR A 374 6.48 -19.25 3.31
N GLN A 375 6.39 -20.43 3.97
CA GLN A 375 6.29 -21.71 3.27
C GLN A 375 5.00 -21.85 2.45
N ASP A 376 3.86 -21.35 2.97
CA ASP A 376 2.60 -21.33 2.21
C ASP A 376 2.70 -20.46 0.97
N ALA A 377 3.36 -19.30 1.09
CA ALA A 377 3.61 -18.42 -0.05
C ALA A 377 4.51 -19.10 -1.08
N CYS A 378 5.60 -19.74 -0.64
CA CYS A 378 6.49 -20.51 -1.52
C CYS A 378 5.75 -21.64 -2.23
N ASN A 379 4.95 -22.43 -1.51
CA ASN A 379 4.16 -23.53 -2.08
C ASN A 379 3.15 -23.05 -3.14
N ARG A 380 2.58 -21.87 -2.95
CA ARG A 380 1.67 -21.24 -3.93
C ARG A 380 2.43 -20.76 -5.17
N ILE A 381 3.61 -20.17 -5.01
CA ILE A 381 4.48 -19.75 -6.11
C ILE A 381 4.94 -20.97 -6.92
N ASP A 382 5.30 -22.08 -6.27
CA ASP A 382 5.77 -23.28 -6.94
C ASP A 382 4.70 -23.90 -7.84
N LYS A 383 3.43 -23.70 -7.56
CA LYS A 383 2.30 -24.18 -8.38
C LYS A 383 2.03 -23.37 -9.65
N ILE A 384 2.59 -22.17 -9.77
CA ILE A 384 2.37 -21.32 -10.96
C ILE A 384 2.93 -22.03 -12.19
N THR A 385 2.14 -22.09 -13.26
CA THR A 385 2.50 -22.70 -14.53
C THR A 385 2.85 -21.64 -15.59
N ALA A 386 3.54 -22.06 -16.65
CA ALA A 386 3.84 -21.16 -17.77
C ALA A 386 2.58 -20.84 -18.59
N GLU A 387 1.56 -21.71 -18.54
CA GLU A 387 0.24 -21.51 -19.11
C GLU A 387 -0.50 -20.37 -18.41
N GLU A 388 -0.56 -20.39 -17.07
CA GLU A 388 -1.15 -19.30 -16.27
C GLU A 388 -0.42 -17.96 -16.47
N MET A 389 0.89 -18.00 -16.67
CA MET A 389 1.69 -16.81 -16.95
C MET A 389 1.28 -16.18 -18.30
N ILE A 390 1.16 -16.97 -19.35
CA ILE A 390 0.77 -16.47 -20.68
C ILE A 390 -0.71 -16.06 -20.73
N GLU A 391 -1.57 -16.74 -19.98
CA GLU A 391 -2.97 -16.37 -19.80
C GLU A 391 -3.07 -14.99 -19.14
N ALA A 392 -2.34 -14.78 -18.03
CA ALA A 392 -2.31 -13.49 -17.34
C ALA A 392 -1.75 -12.38 -18.24
N ALA A 393 -0.68 -12.67 -19.01
CA ALA A 393 -0.11 -11.71 -19.95
C ALA A 393 -1.12 -11.32 -21.03
N ASN A 394 -1.79 -12.28 -21.65
CA ASN A 394 -2.79 -12.03 -22.70
C ASN A 394 -4.00 -11.26 -22.17
N LYS A 395 -4.44 -11.54 -20.94
CA LYS A 395 -5.59 -10.86 -20.32
C LYS A 395 -5.28 -9.41 -19.93
N TYR A 396 -4.12 -9.15 -19.32
CA TYR A 396 -3.82 -7.87 -18.70
C TYR A 396 -2.88 -6.98 -19.52
N TYR A 397 -2.02 -7.55 -20.37
CA TYR A 397 -1.18 -6.80 -21.32
C TYR A 397 -1.82 -6.70 -22.72
N ASP A 398 -3.13 -6.97 -22.82
CA ASP A 398 -3.89 -6.75 -24.05
C ASP A 398 -3.86 -5.27 -24.45
N ASP A 399 -3.71 -4.98 -25.74
CA ASP A 399 -3.62 -3.61 -26.26
C ASP A 399 -4.89 -2.78 -25.96
N LYS A 400 -6.05 -3.47 -25.79
CA LYS A 400 -7.32 -2.86 -25.36
C LYS A 400 -7.37 -2.51 -23.86
N ASN A 401 -6.32 -2.82 -23.11
CA ASN A 401 -6.17 -2.51 -21.69
C ASN A 401 -5.01 -1.54 -21.42
N ILE A 402 -4.21 -1.23 -22.45
CA ILE A 402 -3.01 -0.39 -22.29
C ILE A 402 -3.35 1.07 -22.52
N SER A 403 -3.10 1.89 -21.51
CA SER A 403 -3.15 3.34 -21.58
C SER A 403 -1.75 3.93 -21.43
N THR A 404 -1.53 5.14 -21.94
CA THR A 404 -0.25 5.83 -21.87
C THR A 404 -0.44 7.27 -21.43
N LEU A 405 0.33 7.72 -20.45
CA LEU A 405 0.43 9.11 -20.04
C LEU A 405 1.88 9.58 -20.16
N ILE A 406 2.10 10.72 -20.77
CA ILE A 406 3.43 11.29 -21.01
C ILE A 406 3.44 12.73 -20.46
N PHE A 407 4.40 13.02 -19.60
CA PHE A 407 4.82 14.39 -19.33
C PHE A 407 6.01 14.71 -20.23
N ASN A 408 5.81 15.57 -21.20
CA ASN A 408 6.85 16.05 -22.09
C ASN A 408 7.61 17.19 -21.41
N SER A 409 8.93 17.07 -21.41
CA SER A 409 9.79 18.21 -21.06
C SER A 409 9.65 19.33 -22.11
N LYS A 410 9.64 20.54 -21.64
CA LYS A 410 9.63 21.74 -22.50
C LYS A 410 10.91 21.89 -23.31
#